data_186318d9bfbe8a08358bc3ef94d3f4ba
#
_entry.id   186318d9bfbe8a08358bc3ef94d3f4ba
#
_cell.length_a   1.000
_cell.length_b   1.000
_cell.length_c   1.000
_cell.angle_alpha   90.00
_cell.angle_beta   90.00
_cell.angle_gamma   90.00
#
_symmetry.space_group_name_H-M   'P 1'
#
loop_
_entity.id
_entity.type
_entity.pdbx_description
1 polymer ?
#
loop_
_entity_poly.entity_id
_entity_poly.type
_entity_poly.pdbx_seq_one_letter_code
_entity_poly.pdbx_strand_id
1 'polypeptide(L)'
;MKAGRSAFSRRHSGRNFASAVAFYFRGKDLGIAHEGENSAICLKTSMSIHSTAIISPNAQIFPGCEIGPYCVVGDGVVLGEGCWLQHHVSLSGPTIVGKWNQFFSFASVGQRTQDLKYAAEPTHLEIGDGNTFREFVTVNRGTSPGAKTLVGSRNHFLAYCHIAHDCVVGNDVIFSNNGTLAGHVTVEDHVILGGFTAVHQFCRIGKFAMTGGCSKIVQDVPPFMIADGNPARIRGINKVGLERHGFAAENLRHLKEAYRILYRSDLNVGQAVEQIRAELPDNPELEHLIEFVTRSPRGIIK
;
A
#
# COMPACT_ATOMS: atom_id res chain seq x y z
N MET A 1 -32.49 17.92 56.89
CA MET A 1 -32.99 17.29 55.67
C MET A 1 -31.81 16.74 54.91
N LYS A 2 -31.67 15.42 54.81
CA LYS A 2 -30.55 14.72 54.18
C LYS A 2 -30.88 14.50 52.70
N ALA A 3 -30.02 14.95 51.79
CA ALA A 3 -30.08 14.60 50.37
C ALA A 3 -29.05 13.54 50.05
N GLY A 4 -29.52 12.39 49.59
CA GLY A 4 -28.70 11.23 49.24
C GLY A 4 -27.91 11.41 47.95
N ARG A 5 -26.65 10.99 47.98
CA ARG A 5 -25.80 10.84 46.80
C ARG A 5 -25.97 9.44 46.21
N SER A 6 -26.52 9.36 45.00
CA SER A 6 -26.55 8.14 44.19
C SER A 6 -25.20 7.97 43.48
N ALA A 7 -24.53 6.89 43.77
CA ALA A 7 -23.30 6.50 43.11
C ALA A 7 -23.63 5.75 41.79
N PHE A 8 -23.30 6.35 40.65
CA PHE A 8 -23.37 5.70 39.32
C PHE A 8 -22.04 4.98 39.05
N SER A 9 -22.03 3.68 39.25
CA SER A 9 -20.93 2.78 38.85
C SER A 9 -20.97 2.62 37.34
N ARG A 10 -20.04 3.26 36.62
CA ARG A 10 -19.77 2.96 35.19
C ARG A 10 -18.80 1.79 35.09
N ARG A 11 -19.32 0.62 34.80
CA ARG A 11 -18.51 -0.50 34.29
C ARG A 11 -18.17 -0.21 32.81
N HIS A 12 -16.93 0.11 32.54
CA HIS A 12 -16.39 0.14 31.17
C HIS A 12 -16.14 -1.30 30.72
N SER A 13 -17.05 -1.82 29.91
CA SER A 13 -16.77 -3.05 29.12
C SER A 13 -15.91 -2.63 27.92
N GLY A 14 -14.61 -2.86 28.01
CA GLY A 14 -13.69 -2.76 26.89
C GLY A 14 -14.05 -3.84 25.85
N ARG A 15 -14.85 -3.51 24.85
CA ARG A 15 -15.00 -4.31 23.65
C ARG A 15 -13.86 -3.95 22.71
N ASN A 16 -13.01 -4.92 22.47
CA ASN A 16 -11.88 -4.85 21.56
C ASN A 16 -12.32 -4.40 20.16
N PHE A 17 -11.79 -3.29 19.70
CA PHE A 17 -11.93 -2.79 18.32
C PHE A 17 -11.31 -3.73 17.27
N ALA A 18 -10.56 -4.74 17.68
CA ALA A 18 -9.98 -5.76 16.81
C ALA A 18 -11.02 -6.62 16.06
N SER A 19 -12.30 -6.61 16.51
CA SER A 19 -13.37 -7.39 15.87
C SER A 19 -14.02 -6.70 14.67
N ALA A 20 -13.88 -5.39 14.49
CA ALA A 20 -14.55 -4.68 13.40
C ALA A 20 -13.84 -4.87 12.03
N VAL A 21 -12.53 -5.10 12.01
CA VAL A 21 -11.78 -5.38 10.78
C VAL A 21 -11.96 -6.82 10.31
N ALA A 22 -12.32 -7.74 11.22
CA ALA A 22 -12.57 -9.15 10.89
C ALA A 22 -13.88 -9.37 10.10
N PHE A 23 -14.79 -8.41 10.04
CA PHE A 23 -16.08 -8.54 9.33
C PHE A 23 -15.98 -8.32 7.82
N TYR A 24 -14.93 -7.67 7.31
CA TYR A 24 -14.79 -7.40 5.87
C TYR A 24 -14.20 -8.58 5.07
N PHE A 25 -13.68 -9.60 5.73
CA PHE A 25 -13.01 -10.75 5.08
C PHE A 25 -13.63 -12.11 5.41
N ARG A 26 -14.87 -12.16 5.85
CA ARG A 26 -15.64 -13.40 5.96
C ARG A 26 -16.57 -13.54 4.77
N GLY A 27 -16.10 -14.24 3.77
CA GLY A 27 -17.01 -14.71 2.74
C GLY A 27 -16.35 -14.89 1.40
N LYS A 28 -16.02 -16.13 1.10
CA LYS A 28 -16.03 -16.82 -0.18
C LYS A 28 -15.38 -16.12 -1.38
N ASP A 29 -14.29 -16.75 -1.82
CA ASP A 29 -13.93 -16.84 -3.23
C ASP A 29 -13.77 -15.52 -4.00
N LEU A 30 -12.73 -14.76 -3.66
CA LEU A 30 -11.95 -14.17 -4.71
C LEU A 30 -11.22 -15.34 -5.38
N GLY A 31 -11.80 -15.82 -6.48
CA GLY A 31 -11.23 -16.87 -7.30
C GLY A 31 -9.88 -16.46 -7.85
N ILE A 32 -8.84 -16.69 -7.06
CA ILE A 32 -7.50 -16.87 -7.57
C ILE A 32 -7.56 -18.30 -8.12
N ALA A 33 -7.83 -18.42 -9.41
CA ALA A 33 -7.72 -19.68 -10.12
C ALA A 33 -6.27 -20.16 -10.01
N HIS A 34 -6.04 -21.13 -9.14
CA HIS A 34 -4.91 -22.02 -9.26
C HIS A 34 -5.05 -22.81 -10.57
N GLU A 35 -3.93 -22.98 -11.25
CA GLU A 35 -3.72 -23.67 -12.50
C GLU A 35 -4.55 -24.94 -12.63
N GLY A 36 -5.31 -25.03 -13.72
CA GLY A 36 -5.91 -26.26 -14.16
C GLY A 36 -7.34 -26.14 -14.61
N GLU A 37 -7.62 -25.29 -15.61
CA GLU A 37 -8.63 -25.56 -16.62
C GLU A 37 -8.50 -24.48 -17.72
N ASN A 38 -8.31 -24.95 -18.94
CA ASN A 38 -8.31 -24.16 -20.18
C ASN A 38 -9.70 -23.52 -20.40
N SER A 39 -10.02 -22.48 -19.68
CA SER A 39 -10.94 -21.48 -20.19
C SER A 39 -10.11 -20.49 -21.00
N ALA A 40 -10.16 -20.63 -22.31
CA ALA A 40 -9.65 -19.63 -23.24
C ALA A 40 -10.21 -18.27 -22.81
N ILE A 41 -9.41 -17.46 -22.10
CA ILE A 41 -9.67 -16.03 -21.93
C ILE A 41 -9.71 -15.53 -23.36
N CYS A 42 -10.91 -15.29 -23.87
CA CYS A 42 -11.11 -14.63 -25.16
C CYS A 42 -10.45 -13.25 -25.01
N LEU A 43 -9.21 -13.16 -25.44
CA LEU A 43 -8.49 -11.90 -25.50
C LEU A 43 -9.34 -10.98 -26.39
N LYS A 44 -10.04 -10.04 -25.78
CA LYS A 44 -10.70 -8.96 -26.52
C LYS A 44 -9.60 -8.19 -27.25
N THR A 45 -9.34 -8.53 -28.49
CA THR A 45 -8.36 -7.86 -29.34
C THR A 45 -8.82 -6.49 -29.83
N SER A 46 -10.11 -6.16 -29.63
CA SER A 46 -10.68 -4.88 -30.05
C SER A 46 -10.56 -3.84 -28.92
N MET A 47 -9.88 -2.75 -29.22
CA MET A 47 -9.87 -1.54 -28.40
C MET A 47 -11.25 -0.86 -28.46
N SER A 48 -11.77 -0.42 -27.31
CA SER A 48 -13.03 0.33 -27.21
C SER A 48 -12.78 1.67 -26.56
N ILE A 49 -12.94 2.75 -27.32
CA ILE A 49 -12.79 4.12 -26.82
C ILE A 49 -14.13 4.84 -27.01
N HIS A 50 -14.71 5.33 -25.91
CA HIS A 50 -15.95 6.10 -25.97
C HIS A 50 -15.75 7.42 -26.71
N SER A 51 -16.73 7.84 -27.51
CA SER A 51 -16.64 9.03 -28.39
C SER A 51 -16.42 10.35 -27.63
N THR A 52 -16.74 10.41 -26.34
CA THR A 52 -16.49 11.59 -25.48
C THR A 52 -15.15 11.56 -24.75
N ALA A 53 -14.35 10.50 -24.91
CA ALA A 53 -13.01 10.44 -24.32
C ALA A 53 -12.06 11.37 -25.12
N ILE A 54 -11.19 12.04 -24.41
CA ILE A 54 -10.17 12.93 -24.97
C ILE A 54 -8.82 12.23 -24.87
N ILE A 55 -8.27 11.85 -26.01
CA ILE A 55 -6.98 11.15 -26.10
C ILE A 55 -5.97 12.06 -26.80
N SER A 56 -4.83 12.31 -26.13
CA SER A 56 -3.74 13.05 -26.78
C SER A 56 -3.19 12.29 -28.00
N PRO A 57 -2.88 12.98 -29.10
CA PRO A 57 -2.21 12.36 -30.25
C PRO A 57 -0.84 11.71 -29.92
N ASN A 58 -0.19 12.15 -28.84
CA ASN A 58 1.09 11.62 -28.39
C ASN A 58 0.93 10.51 -27.30
N ALA A 59 -0.30 10.14 -26.96
CA ALA A 59 -0.56 8.99 -26.10
C ALA A 59 -0.44 7.68 -26.91
N GLN A 60 0.12 6.64 -26.28
CA GLN A 60 0.21 5.30 -26.86
C GLN A 60 -0.73 4.38 -26.11
N ILE A 61 -1.70 3.80 -26.81
CA ILE A 61 -2.71 2.90 -26.22
C ILE A 61 -2.57 1.54 -26.88
N PHE A 62 -2.28 0.52 -26.08
CA PHE A 62 -2.10 -0.85 -26.55
C PHE A 62 -3.43 -1.58 -26.72
N PRO A 63 -3.46 -2.72 -27.45
CA PRO A 63 -4.69 -3.48 -27.76
C PRO A 63 -5.47 -3.90 -26.51
N GLY A 64 -6.77 -4.10 -26.67
CA GLY A 64 -7.64 -4.60 -25.61
C GLY A 64 -8.03 -3.57 -24.55
N CYS A 65 -7.55 -2.33 -24.64
CA CYS A 65 -7.97 -1.27 -23.71
C CYS A 65 -9.43 -0.87 -23.91
N GLU A 66 -10.14 -0.67 -22.80
CA GLU A 66 -11.48 -0.11 -22.75
C GLU A 66 -11.44 1.26 -22.06
N ILE A 67 -11.82 2.33 -22.78
CA ILE A 67 -11.79 3.72 -22.25
C ILE A 67 -13.20 4.27 -22.27
N GLY A 68 -13.78 4.48 -21.09
CA GLY A 68 -15.13 4.94 -20.88
C GLY A 68 -15.32 6.44 -21.16
N PRO A 69 -16.58 6.93 -20.98
CA PRO A 69 -16.93 8.30 -21.31
C PRO A 69 -16.20 9.31 -20.43
N TYR A 70 -15.90 10.47 -21.06
CA TYR A 70 -15.25 11.62 -20.41
C TYR A 70 -13.89 11.33 -19.76
N CYS A 71 -13.23 10.25 -20.15
CA CYS A 71 -11.84 10.01 -19.75
C CYS A 71 -10.91 10.94 -20.50
N VAL A 72 -9.83 11.34 -19.86
CA VAL A 72 -8.75 12.14 -20.45
C VAL A 72 -7.45 11.36 -20.37
N VAL A 73 -6.84 11.06 -21.50
CA VAL A 73 -5.51 10.44 -21.58
C VAL A 73 -4.56 11.48 -22.18
N GLY A 74 -3.69 12.02 -21.34
CA GLY A 74 -2.83 13.14 -21.66
C GLY A 74 -1.60 12.77 -22.49
N ASP A 75 -0.83 13.79 -22.79
CA ASP A 75 0.40 13.69 -23.54
C ASP A 75 1.44 12.83 -22.82
N GLY A 76 2.19 12.00 -23.56
CA GLY A 76 3.23 11.13 -23.02
C GLY A 76 2.74 9.99 -22.12
N VAL A 77 1.45 9.66 -22.16
CA VAL A 77 0.90 8.46 -21.50
C VAL A 77 1.10 7.24 -22.40
N VAL A 78 1.68 6.18 -21.84
CA VAL A 78 1.74 4.83 -22.43
C VAL A 78 0.83 3.94 -21.62
N LEU A 79 -0.26 3.42 -22.22
CA LEU A 79 -1.26 2.57 -21.58
C LEU A 79 -1.13 1.14 -22.10
N GLY A 80 -0.68 0.22 -21.25
CA GLY A 80 -0.46 -1.19 -21.58
C GLY A 80 -1.74 -1.95 -21.92
N GLU A 81 -1.55 -3.14 -22.47
CA GLU A 81 -2.61 -4.02 -22.97
C GLU A 81 -3.70 -4.30 -21.92
N GLY A 82 -4.97 -4.32 -22.35
CA GLY A 82 -6.09 -4.76 -21.54
C GLY A 82 -6.46 -3.84 -20.37
N CYS A 83 -5.97 -2.63 -20.32
CA CYS A 83 -6.35 -1.67 -19.28
C CYS A 83 -7.79 -1.21 -19.44
N TRP A 84 -8.46 -0.97 -18.32
CA TRP A 84 -9.84 -0.51 -18.25
C TRP A 84 -9.95 0.83 -17.50
N LEU A 85 -10.50 1.84 -18.16
CA LEU A 85 -10.82 3.15 -17.59
C LEU A 85 -12.33 3.30 -17.55
N GLN A 86 -12.91 3.46 -16.35
CA GLN A 86 -14.38 3.51 -16.21
C GLN A 86 -14.99 4.77 -16.86
N HIS A 87 -15.07 5.87 -16.18
CA HIS A 87 -15.49 7.17 -16.71
C HIS A 87 -14.85 8.29 -15.91
N HIS A 88 -14.66 9.47 -16.52
CA HIS A 88 -14.03 10.62 -15.86
C HIS A 88 -12.67 10.29 -15.22
N VAL A 89 -11.94 9.33 -15.77
CA VAL A 89 -10.56 9.03 -15.36
C VAL A 89 -9.62 10.00 -16.04
N SER A 90 -8.65 10.54 -15.31
CA SER A 90 -7.60 11.40 -15.85
C SER A 90 -6.25 10.73 -15.72
N LEU A 91 -5.62 10.41 -16.84
CA LEU A 91 -4.23 9.97 -16.92
C LEU A 91 -3.37 11.08 -17.51
N SER A 92 -2.34 11.51 -16.81
CA SER A 92 -1.40 12.55 -17.23
C SER A 92 0.01 11.99 -17.39
N GLY A 93 0.73 12.41 -18.43
CA GLY A 93 2.09 11.94 -18.68
C GLY A 93 3.17 12.96 -18.29
N PRO A 94 4.46 12.55 -18.37
CA PRO A 94 4.94 11.22 -18.76
C PRO A 94 4.61 10.11 -17.76
N THR A 95 3.82 9.14 -18.18
CA THR A 95 3.38 8.02 -17.34
C THR A 95 3.36 6.73 -18.15
N ILE A 96 4.02 5.68 -17.64
CA ILE A 96 3.98 4.34 -18.21
C ILE A 96 3.09 3.47 -17.32
N VAL A 97 2.05 2.91 -17.91
CA VAL A 97 1.12 1.99 -17.25
C VAL A 97 1.28 0.62 -17.87
N GLY A 98 1.54 -0.39 -17.06
CA GLY A 98 1.61 -1.78 -17.49
C GLY A 98 0.25 -2.33 -17.93
N LYS A 99 0.12 -3.66 -17.98
CA LYS A 99 -1.06 -4.35 -18.50
C LYS A 99 -2.14 -4.55 -17.44
N TRP A 100 -3.41 -4.70 -17.90
CA TRP A 100 -4.54 -5.15 -17.08
C TRP A 100 -4.82 -4.27 -15.85
N ASN A 101 -4.46 -3.00 -15.88
CA ASN A 101 -4.77 -2.06 -14.82
C ASN A 101 -6.21 -1.57 -14.95
N GLN A 102 -6.87 -1.37 -13.81
CA GLN A 102 -8.25 -0.91 -13.72
C GLN A 102 -8.30 0.45 -13.01
N PHE A 103 -8.93 1.42 -13.66
CA PHE A 103 -9.11 2.78 -13.12
C PHE A 103 -10.61 3.05 -12.98
N PHE A 104 -11.05 3.24 -11.76
CA PHE A 104 -12.42 3.59 -11.44
C PHE A 104 -12.65 5.09 -11.55
N SER A 105 -13.91 5.50 -11.50
CA SER A 105 -14.34 6.87 -11.77
C SER A 105 -13.60 7.90 -10.94
N PHE A 106 -13.23 9.00 -11.60
CA PHE A 106 -12.55 10.13 -10.99
C PHE A 106 -11.15 9.83 -10.44
N ALA A 107 -10.54 8.70 -10.76
CA ALA A 107 -9.12 8.49 -10.50
C ALA A 107 -8.28 9.49 -11.30
N SER A 108 -7.29 10.10 -10.64
CA SER A 108 -6.41 11.12 -11.23
C SER A 108 -4.95 10.69 -11.06
N VAL A 109 -4.37 10.13 -12.12
CA VAL A 109 -3.10 9.42 -12.07
C VAL A 109 -2.09 10.07 -13.00
N GLY A 110 -0.83 10.19 -12.53
CA GLY A 110 0.25 10.82 -13.29
C GLY A 110 0.25 12.34 -13.28
N GLN A 111 -0.51 12.96 -12.40
CA GLN A 111 -0.46 14.42 -12.25
C GLN A 111 0.91 14.88 -11.74
N ARG A 112 1.27 16.14 -12.04
CA ARG A 112 2.48 16.74 -11.49
C ARG A 112 2.49 16.68 -9.97
N THR A 113 3.69 16.64 -9.40
CA THR A 113 3.87 16.71 -7.95
C THR A 113 3.15 17.90 -7.32
N GLN A 114 2.75 17.77 -6.06
CA GLN A 114 2.21 18.85 -5.24
C GLN A 114 3.30 19.61 -4.45
N ASP A 115 4.57 19.21 -4.57
CA ASP A 115 5.69 19.89 -3.92
C ASP A 115 5.85 21.29 -4.53
N LEU A 116 5.86 22.32 -3.68
CA LEU A 116 6.02 23.71 -4.07
C LEU A 116 7.39 24.03 -4.71
N LYS A 117 8.37 23.16 -4.54
CA LYS A 117 9.70 23.30 -5.15
C LYS A 117 9.72 22.89 -6.62
N TYR A 118 8.69 22.21 -7.10
CA TYR A 118 8.62 21.76 -8.49
C TYR A 118 8.55 22.93 -9.45
N ALA A 119 9.48 23.01 -10.37
CA ALA A 119 9.61 24.09 -11.36
C ALA A 119 9.39 23.60 -12.81
N ALA A 120 8.51 22.63 -13.00
CA ALA A 120 8.14 22.01 -14.28
C ALA A 120 9.23 21.12 -14.91
N GLU A 121 10.07 20.51 -14.10
CA GLU A 121 11.07 19.55 -14.54
C GLU A 121 10.40 18.29 -15.15
N PRO A 122 11.08 17.61 -16.09
CA PRO A 122 10.61 16.34 -16.62
C PRO A 122 10.69 15.25 -15.53
N THR A 123 9.54 14.75 -15.12
CA THR A 123 9.41 13.71 -14.09
C THR A 123 8.45 12.63 -14.56
N HIS A 124 8.51 11.44 -13.96
CA HIS A 124 7.84 10.26 -14.46
C HIS A 124 7.01 9.55 -13.40
N LEU A 125 6.04 8.76 -13.87
CA LEU A 125 5.34 7.73 -13.10
C LEU A 125 5.44 6.41 -13.88
N GLU A 126 5.80 5.34 -13.19
CA GLU A 126 5.77 3.99 -13.75
C GLU A 126 4.87 3.10 -12.88
N ILE A 127 3.95 2.40 -13.53
CA ILE A 127 2.97 1.50 -12.90
C ILE A 127 3.10 0.12 -13.54
N GLY A 128 3.24 -0.91 -12.72
CA GLY A 128 3.26 -2.32 -13.15
C GLY A 128 1.89 -2.82 -13.60
N ASP A 129 1.69 -4.13 -13.54
CA ASP A 129 0.54 -4.81 -14.10
C ASP A 129 -0.55 -5.11 -13.06
N GLY A 130 -1.81 -5.19 -13.51
CA GLY A 130 -2.92 -5.75 -12.73
C GLY A 130 -3.32 -4.95 -11.49
N ASN A 131 -3.05 -3.66 -11.44
CA ASN A 131 -3.44 -2.83 -10.31
C ASN A 131 -4.89 -2.35 -10.43
N THR A 132 -5.51 -2.12 -9.29
CA THR A 132 -6.85 -1.51 -9.17
C THR A 132 -6.75 -0.16 -8.47
N PHE A 133 -7.14 0.89 -9.17
CA PHE A 133 -7.25 2.25 -8.64
C PHE A 133 -8.72 2.60 -8.51
N ARG A 134 -9.25 2.58 -7.28
CA ARG A 134 -10.65 2.88 -7.01
C ARG A 134 -10.94 4.38 -7.14
N GLU A 135 -12.17 4.74 -6.85
CA GLU A 135 -12.70 6.08 -7.06
C GLU A 135 -11.87 7.14 -6.32
N PHE A 136 -11.60 8.25 -7.00
CA PHE A 136 -10.86 9.40 -6.45
C PHE A 136 -9.43 9.11 -5.96
N VAL A 137 -8.83 8.01 -6.37
CA VAL A 137 -7.41 7.75 -6.11
C VAL A 137 -6.57 8.79 -6.86
N THR A 138 -5.53 9.29 -6.19
CA THR A 138 -4.58 10.22 -6.81
C THR A 138 -3.15 9.68 -6.71
N VAL A 139 -2.40 9.78 -7.82
CA VAL A 139 -0.99 9.38 -7.89
C VAL A 139 -0.20 10.47 -8.59
N ASN A 140 0.84 11.00 -7.95
CA ASN A 140 1.69 12.04 -8.52
C ASN A 140 2.98 11.45 -9.11
N ARG A 141 3.54 12.13 -10.12
CA ARG A 141 4.88 11.87 -10.65
C ARG A 141 5.96 12.32 -9.67
N GLY A 142 7.21 12.01 -9.97
CA GLY A 142 8.36 12.48 -9.22
C GLY A 142 8.50 14.02 -9.23
N THR A 143 9.46 14.56 -8.48
CA THR A 143 9.64 16.02 -8.29
C THR A 143 10.91 16.54 -8.93
N SER A 144 12.05 15.91 -8.71
CA SER A 144 13.34 16.36 -9.26
C SER A 144 13.53 15.93 -10.73
N PRO A 145 14.39 16.58 -11.52
CA PRO A 145 14.65 16.20 -12.91
C PRO A 145 14.94 14.69 -13.06
N GLY A 146 14.17 14.01 -13.89
CA GLY A 146 14.27 12.56 -14.13
C GLY A 146 13.78 11.66 -13.00
N ALA A 147 13.32 12.22 -11.88
CA ALA A 147 12.78 11.45 -10.76
C ALA A 147 11.48 10.73 -11.12
N LYS A 148 11.22 9.62 -10.42
CA LYS A 148 10.09 8.74 -10.69
C LYS A 148 9.32 8.41 -9.42
N THR A 149 8.00 8.34 -9.55
CA THR A 149 7.16 7.56 -8.64
C THR A 149 7.00 6.16 -9.25
N LEU A 150 7.17 5.12 -8.45
CA LEU A 150 7.10 3.73 -8.89
C LEU A 150 5.99 3.00 -8.14
N VAL A 151 5.13 2.33 -8.90
CA VAL A 151 4.07 1.46 -8.37
C VAL A 151 4.22 0.08 -9.00
N GLY A 152 4.41 -0.93 -8.20
CA GLY A 152 4.54 -2.32 -8.64
C GLY A 152 3.24 -2.89 -9.21
N SER A 153 3.05 -4.18 -9.03
CA SER A 153 1.96 -4.93 -9.68
C SER A 153 0.97 -5.51 -8.66
N ARG A 154 -0.27 -5.81 -9.11
CA ARG A 154 -1.34 -6.48 -8.35
C ARG A 154 -1.75 -5.75 -7.07
N ASN A 155 -1.60 -4.43 -7.05
CA ASN A 155 -1.98 -3.61 -5.90
C ASN A 155 -3.45 -3.22 -5.95
N HIS A 156 -4.05 -3.01 -4.77
CA HIS A 156 -5.41 -2.51 -4.60
C HIS A 156 -5.40 -1.20 -3.81
N PHE A 157 -5.67 -0.10 -4.50
CA PHE A 157 -5.82 1.23 -3.88
C PHE A 157 -7.32 1.54 -3.79
N LEU A 158 -7.88 1.45 -2.58
CA LEU A 158 -9.30 1.73 -2.36
C LEU A 158 -9.59 3.23 -2.48
N ALA A 159 -10.87 3.59 -2.40
CA ALA A 159 -11.30 4.96 -2.70
C ALA A 159 -10.58 6.01 -1.85
N TYR A 160 -10.27 7.16 -2.48
CA TYR A 160 -9.61 8.32 -1.90
C TYR A 160 -8.16 8.10 -1.43
N CYS A 161 -7.48 7.02 -1.86
CA CYS A 161 -6.07 6.85 -1.54
C CYS A 161 -5.20 7.88 -2.29
N HIS A 162 -4.06 8.22 -1.69
CA HIS A 162 -3.09 9.13 -2.29
C HIS A 162 -1.68 8.56 -2.25
N ILE A 163 -1.00 8.59 -3.39
CA ILE A 163 0.42 8.30 -3.52
C ILE A 163 1.10 9.58 -4.00
N ALA A 164 1.86 10.22 -3.09
CA ALA A 164 2.61 11.43 -3.45
C ALA A 164 3.83 11.10 -4.33
N HIS A 165 4.54 12.14 -4.70
CA HIS A 165 5.73 12.11 -5.54
C HIS A 165 6.87 11.27 -4.96
N ASP A 166 7.70 10.69 -5.84
CA ASP A 166 8.93 9.98 -5.48
C ASP A 166 8.72 8.76 -4.56
N CYS A 167 7.48 8.28 -4.43
CA CYS A 167 7.18 7.06 -3.68
C CYS A 167 7.57 5.82 -4.48
N VAL A 168 7.93 4.77 -3.75
CA VAL A 168 8.15 3.42 -4.29
C VAL A 168 7.18 2.48 -3.59
N VAL A 169 6.23 1.91 -4.34
CA VAL A 169 5.25 0.95 -3.84
C VAL A 169 5.51 -0.40 -4.51
N GLY A 170 5.68 -1.43 -3.70
CA GLY A 170 5.93 -2.81 -4.15
C GLY A 170 4.71 -3.48 -4.77
N ASN A 171 4.64 -4.79 -4.62
CA ASN A 171 3.60 -5.63 -5.22
C ASN A 171 2.62 -6.15 -4.17
N ASP A 172 1.41 -6.51 -4.62
CA ASP A 172 0.38 -7.14 -3.75
C ASP A 172 0.02 -6.29 -2.52
N VAL A 173 0.13 -4.97 -2.64
CA VAL A 173 -0.13 -4.02 -1.57
C VAL A 173 -1.61 -3.61 -1.55
N ILE A 174 -2.17 -3.44 -0.38
CA ILE A 174 -3.55 -2.97 -0.21
C ILE A 174 -3.56 -1.66 0.58
N PHE A 175 -4.09 -0.61 -0.01
CA PHE A 175 -4.43 0.62 0.72
C PHE A 175 -5.94 0.64 0.94
N SER A 176 -6.34 0.58 2.20
CA SER A 176 -7.74 0.82 2.56
C SER A 176 -8.10 2.30 2.31
N ASN A 177 -9.39 2.61 2.31
CA ASN A 177 -9.89 3.95 1.99
C ASN A 177 -9.12 5.07 2.73
N ASN A 178 -8.78 6.13 1.99
CA ASN A 178 -8.03 7.28 2.50
C ASN A 178 -6.59 6.95 2.99
N GLY A 179 -6.03 5.79 2.65
CA GLY A 179 -4.61 5.51 2.89
C GLY A 179 -3.73 6.49 2.11
N THR A 180 -2.82 7.19 2.79
CA THR A 180 -2.10 8.34 2.22
C THR A 180 -0.61 8.23 2.46
N LEU A 181 0.19 8.33 1.39
CA LEU A 181 1.63 8.47 1.45
C LEU A 181 2.02 9.92 1.14
N ALA A 182 2.82 10.51 2.01
CA ALA A 182 3.57 11.72 1.66
C ALA A 182 4.75 11.37 0.73
N GLY A 183 5.52 12.38 0.28
CA GLY A 183 6.61 12.16 -0.67
C GLY A 183 7.73 11.23 -0.16
N HIS A 184 8.39 10.54 -1.10
CA HIS A 184 9.56 9.68 -0.83
C HIS A 184 9.31 8.49 0.12
N VAL A 185 8.09 8.03 0.25
CA VAL A 185 7.76 6.85 1.06
C VAL A 185 8.05 5.58 0.26
N THR A 186 8.66 4.60 0.92
CA THR A 186 8.84 3.25 0.36
C THR A 186 7.89 2.28 1.07
N VAL A 187 7.10 1.55 0.29
CA VAL A 187 6.20 0.48 0.76
C VAL A 187 6.65 -0.82 0.10
N GLU A 188 7.06 -1.79 0.90
CA GLU A 188 7.46 -3.11 0.38
C GLU A 188 6.25 -3.98 0.05
N ASP A 189 6.49 -5.19 -0.48
CA ASP A 189 5.43 -6.11 -0.93
C ASP A 189 4.49 -6.55 0.20
N HIS A 190 3.25 -6.87 -0.16
CA HIS A 190 2.23 -7.43 0.73
C HIS A 190 1.88 -6.56 1.95
N VAL A 191 2.14 -5.27 1.89
CA VAL A 191 1.76 -4.32 2.96
C VAL A 191 0.27 -4.03 2.90
N ILE A 192 -0.35 -3.91 4.07
CA ILE A 192 -1.74 -3.45 4.20
C ILE A 192 -1.76 -2.14 4.99
N LEU A 193 -2.15 -1.04 4.34
CA LEU A 193 -2.45 0.20 5.03
C LEU A 193 -3.93 0.23 5.45
N GLY A 194 -4.18 0.33 6.75
CA GLY A 194 -5.52 0.53 7.29
C GLY A 194 -6.13 1.87 6.85
N GLY A 195 -7.45 1.96 6.86
CA GLY A 195 -8.17 3.17 6.44
C GLY A 195 -7.72 4.41 7.22
N PHE A 196 -7.61 5.54 6.53
CA PHE A 196 -7.13 6.81 7.10
C PHE A 196 -5.71 6.75 7.69
N THR A 197 -4.89 5.79 7.28
CA THR A 197 -3.47 5.80 7.62
C THR A 197 -2.76 6.92 6.87
N ALA A 198 -2.01 7.75 7.60
CA ALA A 198 -1.15 8.78 7.01
C ALA A 198 0.33 8.45 7.28
N VAL A 199 1.11 8.34 6.23
CA VAL A 199 2.55 8.01 6.29
C VAL A 199 3.37 9.26 5.99
N HIS A 200 4.22 9.66 6.95
CA HIS A 200 5.09 10.82 6.79
C HIS A 200 6.18 10.57 5.74
N GLN A 201 6.63 11.65 5.09
CA GLN A 201 7.68 11.59 4.06
C GLN A 201 8.94 10.86 4.54
N PHE A 202 9.58 10.15 3.62
CA PHE A 202 10.81 9.36 3.83
C PHE A 202 10.67 8.17 4.79
N CYS A 203 9.45 7.80 5.21
CA CYS A 203 9.23 6.57 5.97
C CYS A 203 9.26 5.35 5.05
N ARG A 204 9.62 4.21 5.63
CA ARG A 204 9.59 2.89 4.99
C ARG A 204 8.60 2.00 5.72
N ILE A 205 7.81 1.26 4.95
CA ILE A 205 6.87 0.25 5.47
C ILE A 205 7.33 -1.10 4.97
N GLY A 206 7.80 -1.94 5.88
CA GLY A 206 8.41 -3.22 5.54
C GLY A 206 7.40 -4.28 5.11
N LYS A 207 7.89 -5.28 4.39
CA LYS A 207 7.15 -6.39 3.80
C LYS A 207 6.20 -7.07 4.79
N PHE A 208 4.98 -7.37 4.36
CA PHE A 208 3.92 -7.96 5.20
C PHE A 208 3.55 -7.13 6.44
N ALA A 209 3.98 -5.89 6.56
CA ALA A 209 3.51 -5.04 7.64
C ALA A 209 2.05 -4.65 7.42
N MET A 210 1.37 -4.37 8.53
CA MET A 210 -0.01 -3.87 8.53
C MET A 210 -0.11 -2.64 9.42
N THR A 211 -0.86 -1.63 8.97
CA THR A 211 -1.21 -0.50 9.84
C THR A 211 -2.67 -0.59 10.27
N GLY A 212 -2.96 -0.25 11.52
CA GLY A 212 -4.33 -0.07 12.00
C GLY A 212 -4.99 1.16 11.36
N GLY A 213 -6.32 1.24 11.42
CA GLY A 213 -7.05 2.42 10.95
C GLY A 213 -6.70 3.69 11.73
N CYS A 214 -6.74 4.84 11.06
CA CYS A 214 -6.40 6.15 11.65
C CYS A 214 -4.98 6.25 12.23
N SER A 215 -4.06 5.44 11.73
CA SER A 215 -2.67 5.45 12.19
C SER A 215 -1.85 6.58 11.59
N LYS A 216 -1.02 7.25 12.43
CA LYS A 216 -0.04 8.25 12.01
C LYS A 216 1.36 7.64 12.07
N ILE A 217 1.94 7.38 10.91
CA ILE A 217 3.27 6.78 10.75
C ILE A 217 4.30 7.90 10.57
N VAL A 218 5.26 8.01 11.50
CA VAL A 218 6.29 9.07 11.48
C VAL A 218 7.73 8.53 11.47
N GLN A 219 7.89 7.23 11.62
CA GLN A 219 9.15 6.47 11.52
C GLN A 219 8.89 5.17 10.77
N ASP A 220 9.96 4.43 10.46
CA ASP A 220 9.86 3.19 9.69
C ASP A 220 9.08 2.10 10.44
N VAL A 221 8.22 1.39 9.72
CA VAL A 221 7.48 0.22 10.23
C VAL A 221 8.23 -1.03 9.80
N PRO A 222 8.80 -1.82 10.74
CA PRO A 222 9.55 -3.02 10.35
C PRO A 222 8.67 -4.07 9.67
N PRO A 223 9.28 -4.92 8.83
CA PRO A 223 8.59 -6.03 8.16
C PRO A 223 7.86 -6.93 9.16
N PHE A 224 6.77 -7.52 8.71
CA PHE A 224 5.97 -8.51 9.45
C PHE A 224 5.24 -8.00 10.70
N MET A 225 5.27 -6.70 10.96
CA MET A 225 4.73 -6.08 12.19
C MET A 225 3.38 -5.40 11.95
N ILE A 226 2.63 -5.23 13.05
CA ILE A 226 1.44 -4.38 13.09
C ILE A 226 1.81 -3.06 13.78
N ALA A 227 1.61 -1.94 13.09
CA ALA A 227 1.70 -0.59 13.64
C ALA A 227 0.31 0.00 13.79
N ASP A 228 -0.03 0.55 14.96
CA ASP A 228 -1.38 1.09 15.21
C ASP A 228 -1.36 2.28 16.16
N GLY A 229 -2.18 3.26 15.88
CA GLY A 229 -2.43 4.43 16.73
C GLY A 229 -1.95 5.76 16.15
N ASN A 230 -2.14 6.84 16.90
CA ASN A 230 -1.73 8.21 16.55
C ASN A 230 -1.05 8.90 17.75
N PRO A 231 0.31 8.98 17.78
CA PRO A 231 1.24 8.37 16.85
C PRO A 231 1.21 6.83 16.94
N ALA A 232 1.57 6.16 15.84
CA ALA A 232 1.57 4.70 15.78
C ALA A 232 2.67 4.09 16.65
N ARG A 233 2.38 2.91 17.20
CA ARG A 233 3.31 2.05 17.93
C ARG A 233 3.22 0.62 17.41
N ILE A 234 4.31 -0.13 17.51
CA ILE A 234 4.27 -1.56 17.15
C ILE A 234 3.48 -2.34 18.21
N ARG A 235 2.47 -3.10 17.75
CA ARG A 235 1.58 -3.90 18.60
C ARG A 235 2.00 -5.37 18.70
N GLY A 236 2.72 -5.86 17.70
CA GLY A 236 3.15 -7.25 17.59
C GLY A 236 3.43 -7.62 16.14
N ILE A 237 3.59 -8.91 15.89
CA ILE A 237 3.70 -9.45 14.54
C ILE A 237 2.32 -9.52 13.86
N ASN A 238 2.29 -9.40 12.53
CA ASN A 238 1.08 -9.58 11.71
C ASN A 238 0.75 -11.08 11.54
N LYS A 239 0.55 -11.78 12.66
CA LYS A 239 0.36 -13.25 12.68
C LYS A 239 -0.69 -13.72 11.67
N VAL A 240 -1.88 -13.10 11.67
CA VAL A 240 -3.00 -13.50 10.80
C VAL A 240 -2.66 -13.31 9.33
N GLY A 241 -2.03 -12.18 8.97
CA GLY A 241 -1.59 -11.93 7.61
C GLY A 241 -0.56 -12.97 7.15
N LEU A 242 0.44 -13.25 7.98
CA LEU A 242 1.49 -14.23 7.68
C LEU A 242 0.93 -15.66 7.54
N GLU A 243 0.02 -16.09 8.45
CA GLU A 243 -0.67 -17.39 8.34
C GLU A 243 -1.45 -17.53 7.02
N ARG A 244 -2.16 -16.48 6.59
CA ARG A 244 -2.88 -16.46 5.30
C ARG A 244 -1.96 -16.60 4.09
N HIS A 245 -0.72 -16.16 4.21
CA HIS A 245 0.30 -16.29 3.16
C HIS A 245 1.16 -17.54 3.30
N GLY A 246 0.73 -18.50 4.13
CA GLY A 246 1.37 -19.82 4.22
C GLY A 246 2.68 -19.86 5.00
N PHE A 247 2.96 -18.87 5.85
CA PHE A 247 4.15 -18.90 6.70
C PHE A 247 4.08 -20.09 7.67
N ALA A 248 5.15 -20.87 7.74
CA ALA A 248 5.25 -22.00 8.66
C ALA A 248 5.16 -21.54 10.12
N ALA A 249 4.56 -22.38 10.98
CA ALA A 249 4.41 -22.07 12.41
C ALA A 249 5.76 -21.79 13.09
N GLU A 250 6.82 -22.40 12.61
CA GLU A 250 8.18 -22.18 13.08
C GLU A 250 8.68 -20.77 12.77
N ASN A 251 8.51 -20.28 11.53
CA ASN A 251 8.88 -18.92 11.15
C ASN A 251 8.10 -17.88 11.96
N LEU A 252 6.81 -18.13 12.20
CA LEU A 252 6.00 -17.26 13.05
C LEU A 252 6.52 -17.21 14.49
N ARG A 253 7.00 -18.33 15.02
CA ARG A 253 7.64 -18.39 16.36
C ARG A 253 8.92 -17.55 16.37
N HIS A 254 9.78 -17.69 15.38
CA HIS A 254 11.03 -16.93 15.29
C HIS A 254 10.77 -15.43 15.15
N LEU A 255 9.84 -15.01 14.28
CA LEU A 255 9.45 -13.60 14.14
C LEU A 255 8.86 -13.03 15.43
N LYS A 256 8.08 -13.82 16.17
CA LYS A 256 7.54 -13.41 17.48
C LYS A 256 8.66 -13.22 18.51
N GLU A 257 9.66 -14.08 18.51
CA GLU A 257 10.80 -13.95 19.40
C GLU A 257 11.66 -12.73 19.02
N ALA A 258 11.94 -12.52 17.74
CA ALA A 258 12.62 -11.32 17.26
C ALA A 258 11.87 -10.02 17.65
N TYR A 259 10.52 -10.03 17.54
CA TYR A 259 9.71 -8.93 18.06
C TYR A 259 9.94 -8.72 19.56
N ARG A 260 9.97 -9.79 20.36
CA ARG A 260 10.21 -9.71 21.81
C ARG A 260 11.56 -9.08 22.12
N ILE A 261 12.61 -9.49 21.42
CA ILE A 261 13.95 -8.93 21.57
C ILE A 261 13.99 -7.46 21.18
N LEU A 262 13.38 -7.07 20.05
CA LEU A 262 13.39 -5.67 19.56
C LEU A 262 12.55 -4.70 20.41
N TYR A 263 11.46 -5.17 21.02
CA TYR A 263 10.43 -4.28 21.58
C TYR A 263 10.10 -4.51 23.07
N ARG A 264 10.59 -5.61 23.66
CA ARG A 264 10.27 -5.99 25.03
C ARG A 264 11.51 -6.24 25.90
N SER A 265 12.70 -6.01 25.35
CA SER A 265 13.94 -5.96 26.10
C SER A 265 14.41 -4.51 26.20
N ASP A 266 15.28 -4.21 27.14
CA ASP A 266 15.86 -2.87 27.32
C ASP A 266 17.08 -2.63 26.39
N LEU A 267 17.13 -3.31 25.23
CA LEU A 267 18.22 -3.23 24.28
C LEU A 267 18.01 -2.09 23.27
N ASN A 268 19.11 -1.49 22.82
CA ASN A 268 19.07 -0.69 21.62
C ASN A 268 18.98 -1.58 20.36
N VAL A 269 18.71 -1.00 19.18
CA VAL A 269 18.52 -1.76 17.95
C VAL A 269 19.75 -2.62 17.60
N GLY A 270 20.97 -2.09 17.76
CA GLY A 270 22.20 -2.82 17.46
C GLY A 270 22.35 -4.06 18.36
N GLN A 271 22.20 -3.89 19.67
CA GLN A 271 22.24 -4.99 20.64
C GLN A 271 21.15 -6.02 20.40
N ALA A 272 19.94 -5.56 20.06
CA ALA A 272 18.83 -6.46 19.73
C ALA A 272 19.12 -7.29 18.47
N VAL A 273 19.73 -6.69 17.45
CA VAL A 273 20.15 -7.40 16.24
C VAL A 273 21.23 -8.44 16.54
N GLU A 274 22.24 -8.10 17.37
CA GLU A 274 23.27 -9.04 17.80
C GLU A 274 22.64 -10.23 18.56
N GLN A 275 21.69 -9.97 19.45
CA GLN A 275 21.01 -11.03 20.20
C GLN A 275 20.14 -11.89 19.27
N ILE A 276 19.41 -11.30 18.31
CA ILE A 276 18.62 -12.07 17.33
C ILE A 276 19.52 -13.02 16.55
N ARG A 277 20.67 -12.55 16.07
CA ARG A 277 21.66 -13.39 15.35
C ARG A 277 22.29 -14.48 16.20
N ALA A 278 22.42 -14.27 17.50
CA ALA A 278 23.00 -15.25 18.42
C ALA A 278 22.00 -16.34 18.86
N GLU A 279 20.73 -15.99 19.02
CA GLU A 279 19.72 -16.88 19.63
C GLU A 279 18.78 -17.53 18.62
N LEU A 280 18.57 -16.94 17.44
CA LEU A 280 17.60 -17.43 16.46
C LEU A 280 18.32 -18.04 15.24
N PRO A 281 17.71 -19.07 14.61
CA PRO A 281 18.31 -19.68 13.42
C PRO A 281 18.27 -18.75 12.24
N ASP A 282 19.25 -18.88 11.34
CA ASP A 282 19.27 -18.15 10.08
C ASP A 282 18.03 -18.52 9.23
N ASN A 283 17.26 -17.52 8.87
CA ASN A 283 16.20 -17.65 7.90
C ASN A 283 15.98 -16.34 7.13
N PRO A 284 15.42 -16.40 5.92
CA PRO A 284 15.28 -15.22 5.05
C PRO A 284 14.43 -14.09 5.67
N GLU A 285 13.42 -14.43 6.46
CA GLU A 285 12.53 -13.46 7.08
C GLU A 285 13.23 -12.69 8.20
N LEU A 286 14.02 -13.37 9.02
CA LEU A 286 14.81 -12.73 10.07
C LEU A 286 15.90 -11.85 9.46
N GLU A 287 16.59 -12.33 8.42
CA GLU A 287 17.62 -11.52 7.78
C GLU A 287 17.01 -10.26 7.13
N HIS A 288 15.85 -10.37 6.48
CA HIS A 288 15.15 -9.21 5.95
C HIS A 288 14.75 -8.21 7.05
N LEU A 289 14.24 -8.71 8.18
CA LEU A 289 13.93 -7.87 9.35
C LEU A 289 15.18 -7.15 9.86
N ILE A 290 16.27 -7.88 10.03
CA ILE A 290 17.57 -7.33 10.51
C ILE A 290 18.10 -6.26 9.57
N GLU A 291 18.14 -6.56 8.26
CA GLU A 291 18.59 -5.61 7.25
C GLU A 291 17.73 -4.33 7.25
N PHE A 292 16.41 -4.49 7.32
CA PHE A 292 15.50 -3.36 7.37
C PHE A 292 15.75 -2.45 8.57
N VAL A 293 15.81 -3.01 9.78
CA VAL A 293 15.97 -2.22 11.02
C VAL A 293 17.36 -1.58 11.13
N THR A 294 18.38 -2.26 10.62
CA THR A 294 19.76 -1.75 10.61
C THR A 294 19.93 -0.58 9.65
N ARG A 295 19.26 -0.63 8.49
CA ARG A 295 19.32 0.40 7.45
C ARG A 295 18.23 1.47 7.58
N SER A 296 17.57 1.61 8.72
CA SER A 296 16.51 2.59 8.92
C SER A 296 17.08 3.97 9.28
N PRO A 297 17.12 4.94 8.36
CA PRO A 297 17.74 6.25 8.61
C PRO A 297 16.92 7.12 9.56
N ARG A 298 15.63 6.87 9.66
CA ARG A 298 14.70 7.58 10.55
C ARG A 298 14.51 6.87 11.89
N GLY A 299 15.12 5.71 12.06
CA GLY A 299 14.78 4.79 13.15
C GLY A 299 13.42 4.13 12.95
N ILE A 300 13.20 3.04 13.66
CA ILE A 300 11.94 2.28 13.62
C ILE A 300 10.94 2.80 14.67
N ILE A 301 9.65 2.66 14.41
CA ILE A 301 8.59 2.90 15.42
C ILE A 301 8.83 1.99 16.63
N LYS A 302 8.74 2.55 17.83
CA LYS A 302 8.79 1.81 19.11
C LYS A 302 7.43 1.69 19.76
#